data_c1ae90d3af6d7ff443aeef395f2c1f84
#
_entry.id   c1ae90d3af6d7ff443aeef395f2c1f84
#
_cell.length_a   1.000
_cell.length_b   1.000
_cell.length_c   1.000
_cell.angle_alpha   90.00
_cell.angle_beta   90.00
_cell.angle_gamma   90.00
#
_symmetry.space_group_name_H-M   'P 1'
#
loop_
_entity.id
_entity.type
_entity.pdbx_description
1 polymer ?
#
loop_
_entity_poly.entity_id
_entity_poly.type
_entity_poly.pdbx_seq_one_letter_code
_entity_poly.pdbx_strand_id
1 'polypeptide(L)'
;GCVLTDWGAADDTYEAAMYGLDIEMGSYTNGLTSESEFGYDDYYLGKSYLKMVREGKIPMEVVNDKAARVLRLIFRTAMNRRKLFGALTSEEHYRTAYEIATEGIVLLKNGTGKKQPALLPVPQGKYKRILVVGDNATRNLMLGGGSSELKVQKVISPLDGIKAKFGDGVVYAQGYTSGRPMYGRADVIPQVTVDSLRNDAVEKAMNSDLVIFVGGLNKNHFQDCEGGDRLSYELPFAQNEL
;
A
#
# COMPACT_ATOMS: atom_id res chain seq x y z
N GLY A 1 -20.75 -19.25 6.97
CA GLY A 1 -19.96 -18.07 7.29
C GLY A 1 -20.82 -16.83 7.46
N CYS A 2 -20.20 -15.70 7.69
CA CYS A 2 -20.81 -14.37 7.72
C CYS A 2 -20.26 -13.59 6.52
N VAL A 3 -21.11 -12.98 5.72
CA VAL A 3 -20.75 -12.19 4.55
C VAL A 3 -20.79 -10.70 4.92
N LEU A 4 -19.69 -10.01 4.66
CA LEU A 4 -19.48 -8.60 4.95
C LEU A 4 -19.13 -7.89 3.65
N THR A 5 -19.73 -6.72 3.37
CA THR A 5 -19.30 -5.88 2.25
C THR A 5 -17.99 -5.18 2.57
N ASP A 6 -17.33 -4.70 1.53
CA ASP A 6 -16.46 -3.54 1.60
C ASP A 6 -17.29 -2.24 1.53
N TRP A 7 -16.66 -1.08 1.67
CA TRP A 7 -17.31 0.23 1.60
C TRP A 7 -17.97 0.45 0.23
N GLY A 8 -19.26 0.83 0.23
CA GLY A 8 -19.99 1.12 -0.99
C GLY A 8 -20.25 -0.07 -1.91
N ALA A 9 -20.16 -1.31 -1.42
CA ALA A 9 -20.31 -2.51 -2.24
C ALA A 9 -21.70 -3.15 -2.19
N ALA A 10 -22.69 -2.50 -1.58
CA ALA A 10 -24.10 -2.88 -1.66
C ALA A 10 -24.85 -1.91 -2.57
N ASP A 11 -25.76 -2.42 -3.41
CA ASP A 11 -26.47 -1.65 -4.43
C ASP A 11 -27.98 -1.69 -4.29
N ASP A 12 -28.55 -2.69 -3.60
CA ASP A 12 -29.99 -2.87 -3.43
C ASP A 12 -30.34 -3.52 -2.10
N THR A 13 -31.40 -3.03 -1.45
CA THR A 13 -31.87 -3.55 -0.15
C THR A 13 -32.41 -4.96 -0.22
N TYR A 14 -33.27 -5.27 -1.21
CA TYR A 14 -33.92 -6.57 -1.30
C TYR A 14 -32.90 -7.65 -1.66
N GLU A 15 -32.05 -7.39 -2.64
CA GLU A 15 -31.00 -8.32 -3.07
C GLU A 15 -29.98 -8.56 -1.96
N ALA A 16 -29.49 -7.51 -1.30
CA ALA A 16 -28.61 -7.61 -0.15
C ALA A 16 -29.21 -8.45 0.97
N ALA A 17 -30.51 -8.25 1.26
CA ALA A 17 -31.20 -9.02 2.27
C ALA A 17 -31.38 -10.48 1.87
N MET A 18 -31.87 -10.76 0.68
CA MET A 18 -32.31 -12.09 0.28
C MET A 18 -31.17 -13.01 -0.15
N TYR A 19 -30.07 -12.46 -0.70
CA TYR A 19 -28.99 -13.24 -1.28
C TYR A 19 -27.73 -13.33 -0.41
N GLY A 20 -27.86 -13.03 0.89
CA GLY A 20 -26.92 -13.53 1.89
C GLY A 20 -25.91 -12.52 2.43
N LEU A 21 -26.08 -11.22 2.18
CA LEU A 21 -25.30 -10.19 2.87
C LEU A 21 -25.73 -10.10 4.33
N ASP A 22 -24.80 -10.26 5.27
CA ASP A 22 -25.07 -10.25 6.71
C ASP A 22 -24.73 -8.92 7.39
N ILE A 23 -23.66 -8.28 6.94
CA ILE A 23 -23.14 -7.02 7.50
C ILE A 23 -22.78 -6.09 6.35
N GLU A 24 -23.29 -4.88 6.39
CA GLU A 24 -22.95 -3.80 5.48
C GLU A 24 -21.96 -2.84 6.17
N MET A 25 -20.80 -2.59 5.54
CA MET A 25 -19.79 -1.66 6.05
C MET A 25 -20.10 -0.19 5.79
N GLY A 26 -21.12 0.09 5.03
CA GLY A 26 -21.53 1.42 4.66
C GLY A 26 -21.57 1.58 3.15
N SER A 27 -22.69 2.12 2.69
CA SER A 27 -22.94 2.39 1.28
C SER A 27 -23.23 3.86 1.12
N TYR A 28 -22.74 4.43 0.04
CA TYR A 28 -23.05 5.82 -0.32
C TYR A 28 -24.39 5.83 -1.07
N THR A 29 -25.47 5.82 -0.32
CA THR A 29 -26.84 5.69 -0.87
C THR A 29 -27.41 6.99 -1.42
N ASN A 30 -26.67 8.10 -1.33
CA ASN A 30 -27.10 9.43 -1.78
C ASN A 30 -28.46 9.85 -1.19
N GLY A 31 -28.67 9.55 0.08
CA GLY A 31 -29.91 9.90 0.75
C GLY A 31 -31.06 8.94 0.50
N LEU A 32 -30.80 7.63 0.43
CA LEU A 32 -31.83 6.59 0.28
C LEU A 32 -32.98 6.75 1.30
N THR A 33 -32.64 7.21 2.50
CA THR A 33 -33.62 7.48 3.58
C THR A 33 -33.61 8.94 4.06
N SER A 34 -32.83 9.80 3.43
CA SER A 34 -32.91 11.26 3.42
C SER A 34 -32.46 12.09 4.64
N GLU A 35 -31.78 11.55 5.63
CA GLU A 35 -31.45 12.37 6.79
C GLU A 35 -29.94 12.59 7.03
N SER A 36 -29.08 11.76 6.47
CA SER A 36 -27.61 11.91 6.60
C SER A 36 -26.92 11.05 5.58
N GLU A 37 -26.05 11.62 4.79
CA GLU A 37 -25.23 10.92 3.78
C GLU A 37 -24.32 9.81 4.37
N PHE A 38 -24.10 9.83 5.68
CA PHE A 38 -23.23 8.89 6.39
C PHE A 38 -23.91 8.21 7.60
N GLY A 39 -25.24 8.33 7.70
CA GLY A 39 -25.99 7.69 8.80
C GLY A 39 -26.26 6.23 8.55
N TYR A 40 -26.17 5.38 9.58
CA TYR A 40 -26.52 3.95 9.48
C TYR A 40 -27.94 3.69 8.97
N ASP A 41 -28.82 4.65 9.16
CA ASP A 41 -30.20 4.60 8.68
C ASP A 41 -30.33 4.65 7.15
N ASP A 42 -29.34 5.24 6.48
CA ASP A 42 -29.27 5.39 5.02
C ASP A 42 -28.64 4.18 4.31
N TYR A 43 -28.20 3.18 5.05
CA TYR A 43 -27.64 1.97 4.45
C TYR A 43 -28.74 1.04 3.91
N TYR A 44 -28.42 0.19 2.95
CA TYR A 44 -29.36 -0.76 2.37
C TYR A 44 -29.91 -1.74 3.41
N LEU A 45 -29.10 -2.17 4.38
CA LEU A 45 -29.53 -2.96 5.52
C LEU A 45 -30.01 -2.10 6.72
N GLY A 46 -30.24 -0.81 6.52
CA GLY A 46 -30.76 0.13 7.51
C GLY A 46 -32.30 0.27 7.52
N LYS A 47 -32.81 1.50 7.48
CA LYS A 47 -34.26 1.81 7.51
C LYS A 47 -35.02 1.19 6.35
N SER A 48 -34.46 1.12 5.14
CA SER A 48 -35.08 0.48 4.00
C SER A 48 -35.35 -0.99 4.23
N TYR A 49 -34.38 -1.71 4.82
CA TYR A 49 -34.51 -3.11 5.20
C TYR A 49 -35.64 -3.30 6.25
N LEU A 50 -35.60 -2.51 7.30
CA LEU A 50 -36.63 -2.52 8.34
C LEU A 50 -38.03 -2.28 7.77
N LYS A 51 -38.16 -1.34 6.83
CA LYS A 51 -39.43 -1.07 6.15
C LYS A 51 -39.91 -2.29 5.37
N MET A 52 -39.07 -2.91 4.55
CA MET A 52 -39.42 -4.10 3.76
C MET A 52 -39.81 -5.31 4.64
N VAL A 53 -39.16 -5.48 5.79
CA VAL A 53 -39.54 -6.51 6.78
C VAL A 53 -40.94 -6.23 7.35
N ARG A 54 -41.25 -4.98 7.74
CA ARG A 54 -42.53 -4.56 8.27
C ARG A 54 -43.66 -4.70 7.24
N GLU A 55 -43.35 -4.48 5.97
CA GLU A 55 -44.28 -4.64 4.84
C GLU A 55 -44.43 -6.13 4.41
N GLY A 56 -43.74 -7.06 5.05
CA GLY A 56 -43.79 -8.49 4.72
C GLY A 56 -43.09 -8.86 3.39
N LYS A 57 -42.35 -7.93 2.79
CA LYS A 57 -41.58 -8.19 1.57
C LYS A 57 -40.35 -9.05 1.81
N ILE A 58 -39.76 -8.92 2.99
CA ILE A 58 -38.64 -9.74 3.45
C ILE A 58 -39.12 -10.56 4.63
N PRO A 59 -39.05 -11.91 4.55
CA PRO A 59 -39.50 -12.82 5.63
C PRO A 59 -38.61 -12.65 6.89
N MET A 60 -39.21 -12.83 8.06
CA MET A 60 -38.52 -12.75 9.35
C MET A 60 -37.46 -13.86 9.51
N GLU A 61 -37.60 -14.97 8.82
CA GLU A 61 -36.61 -16.04 8.75
C GLU A 61 -35.26 -15.56 8.20
N VAL A 62 -35.29 -14.67 7.21
CA VAL A 62 -34.07 -14.05 6.62
C VAL A 62 -33.35 -13.17 7.66
N VAL A 63 -34.12 -12.40 8.44
CA VAL A 63 -33.57 -11.60 9.55
C VAL A 63 -32.90 -12.48 10.59
N ASN A 64 -33.63 -13.54 11.02
CA ASN A 64 -33.15 -14.48 12.02
C ASN A 64 -31.89 -15.23 11.57
N ASP A 65 -31.82 -15.64 10.30
CA ASP A 65 -30.64 -16.33 9.77
C ASP A 65 -29.39 -15.40 9.73
N LYS A 66 -29.54 -14.15 9.30
CA LYS A 66 -28.47 -13.15 9.36
C LYS A 66 -28.01 -12.92 10.79
N ALA A 67 -28.93 -12.67 11.71
CA ALA A 67 -28.62 -12.49 13.13
C ALA A 67 -27.89 -13.72 13.71
N ALA A 68 -28.33 -14.94 13.36
CA ALA A 68 -27.65 -16.15 13.80
C ALA A 68 -26.23 -16.29 13.25
N ARG A 69 -25.98 -15.86 12.00
CA ARG A 69 -24.62 -15.84 11.42
C ARG A 69 -23.71 -14.84 12.12
N VAL A 70 -24.19 -13.62 12.37
CA VAL A 70 -23.44 -12.58 13.09
C VAL A 70 -23.15 -13.01 14.53
N LEU A 71 -24.16 -13.51 15.24
CA LEU A 71 -23.98 -14.03 16.61
C LEU A 71 -22.98 -15.17 16.67
N ARG A 72 -23.03 -16.09 15.71
CA ARG A 72 -22.07 -17.20 15.61
C ARG A 72 -20.64 -16.68 15.41
N LEU A 73 -20.46 -15.64 14.60
CA LEU A 73 -19.16 -14.98 14.44
C LEU A 73 -18.68 -14.39 15.77
N ILE A 74 -19.52 -13.64 16.46
CA ILE A 74 -19.21 -13.02 17.76
C ILE A 74 -18.82 -14.07 18.81
N PHE A 75 -19.59 -15.18 18.92
CA PHE A 75 -19.27 -16.24 19.87
C PHE A 75 -17.99 -16.99 19.54
N ARG A 76 -17.66 -17.13 18.26
CA ARG A 76 -16.41 -17.79 17.83
C ARG A 76 -15.17 -16.89 17.98
N THR A 77 -15.34 -15.59 17.99
CA THR A 77 -14.24 -14.60 18.02
C THR A 77 -14.23 -13.83 19.35
N ALA A 78 -14.95 -12.73 19.46
CA ALA A 78 -14.85 -11.81 20.60
C ALA A 78 -15.19 -12.46 21.95
N MET A 79 -16.18 -13.36 21.97
CA MET A 79 -16.63 -14.04 23.19
C MET A 79 -15.96 -15.40 23.43
N ASN A 80 -15.06 -15.83 22.55
CA ASN A 80 -14.35 -17.09 22.74
C ASN A 80 -13.27 -16.95 23.82
N ARG A 81 -13.52 -17.49 25.02
CA ARG A 81 -12.59 -17.44 26.16
C ARG A 81 -11.34 -18.29 25.95
N ARG A 82 -11.33 -19.21 24.97
CA ARG A 82 -10.18 -20.09 24.65
C ARG A 82 -9.33 -19.58 23.51
N LYS A 83 -9.66 -18.41 22.94
CA LYS A 83 -8.86 -17.84 21.87
C LYS A 83 -7.45 -17.50 22.37
N LEU A 84 -6.47 -17.81 21.55
CA LEU A 84 -5.12 -17.32 21.75
C LEU A 84 -5.03 -15.89 21.23
N PHE A 85 -4.29 -15.06 21.95
CA PHE A 85 -3.93 -13.73 21.45
C PHE A 85 -2.70 -13.89 20.53
N GLY A 86 -2.73 -13.19 19.39
CA GLY A 86 -1.57 -13.10 18.52
C GLY A 86 -0.47 -12.23 19.13
N ALA A 87 0.69 -12.27 18.54
CA ALA A 87 1.79 -11.33 18.83
C ALA A 87 1.76 -10.15 17.85
N LEU A 88 2.23 -8.99 18.29
CA LEU A 88 2.50 -7.84 17.44
C LEU A 88 4.01 -7.66 17.31
N THR A 89 4.48 -7.39 16.07
CA THR A 89 5.87 -7.00 15.80
C THR A 89 6.93 -7.90 16.44
N SER A 90 6.71 -9.23 16.38
CA SER A 90 7.70 -10.21 16.83
C SER A 90 8.85 -10.35 15.83
N GLU A 91 9.98 -10.89 16.28
CA GLU A 91 11.11 -11.23 15.40
C GLU A 91 10.71 -12.19 14.27
N GLU A 92 9.76 -13.07 14.51
CA GLU A 92 9.20 -13.96 13.50
C GLU A 92 8.45 -13.19 12.41
N HIS A 93 7.68 -12.14 12.77
CA HIS A 93 7.03 -11.26 11.81
C HIS A 93 8.05 -10.50 10.95
N TYR A 94 9.13 -10.00 11.53
CA TYR A 94 10.21 -9.35 10.78
C TYR A 94 10.92 -10.33 9.83
N ARG A 95 11.18 -11.54 10.27
CA ARG A 95 11.75 -12.59 9.41
C ARG A 95 10.84 -12.90 8.24
N THR A 96 9.56 -13.13 8.49
CA THR A 96 8.57 -13.40 7.45
C THR A 96 8.46 -12.23 6.46
N ALA A 97 8.45 -10.97 6.94
CA ALA A 97 8.45 -9.81 6.08
C ALA A 97 9.71 -9.73 5.20
N TYR A 98 10.87 -10.07 5.74
CA TYR A 98 12.11 -10.15 4.98
C TYR A 98 12.07 -11.25 3.92
N GLU A 99 11.59 -12.45 4.27
CA GLU A 99 11.43 -13.58 3.33
C GLU A 99 10.50 -13.22 2.18
N ILE A 100 9.33 -12.64 2.47
CA ILE A 100 8.38 -12.16 1.46
C ILE A 100 9.04 -11.12 0.54
N ALA A 101 9.75 -10.14 1.10
CA ALA A 101 10.41 -9.12 0.32
C ALA A 101 11.49 -9.71 -0.60
N THR A 102 12.31 -10.64 -0.10
CA THR A 102 13.38 -11.26 -0.90
C THR A 102 12.84 -12.18 -2.00
N GLU A 103 11.75 -12.90 -1.76
CA GLU A 103 11.07 -13.71 -2.76
C GLU A 103 10.34 -12.87 -3.81
N GLY A 104 9.89 -11.66 -3.44
CA GLY A 104 9.24 -10.71 -4.34
C GLY A 104 10.18 -9.97 -5.30
N ILE A 105 11.50 -9.99 -5.04
CA ILE A 105 12.49 -9.30 -5.90
C ILE A 105 12.78 -10.13 -7.14
N VAL A 106 12.55 -9.54 -8.33
CA VAL A 106 12.77 -10.19 -9.62
C VAL A 106 14.01 -9.61 -10.31
N LEU A 107 14.97 -10.48 -10.64
CA LEU A 107 16.15 -10.11 -11.41
C LEU A 107 15.80 -10.06 -12.91
N LEU A 108 15.51 -8.89 -13.45
CA LEU A 108 15.12 -8.71 -14.85
C LEU A 108 16.29 -8.83 -15.81
N LYS A 109 17.49 -8.37 -15.40
CA LYS A 109 18.67 -8.40 -16.26
C LYS A 109 19.96 -8.40 -15.41
N ASN A 110 20.92 -9.27 -15.79
CA ASN A 110 22.24 -9.30 -15.17
C ASN A 110 23.31 -9.71 -16.18
N GLY A 111 23.66 -8.75 -17.05
CA GLY A 111 24.59 -8.97 -18.17
C GLY A 111 23.91 -9.58 -19.40
N THR A 112 24.59 -9.48 -20.54
CA THR A 112 24.08 -9.95 -21.84
C THR A 112 25.10 -10.80 -22.62
N GLY A 113 26.02 -11.46 -21.91
CA GLY A 113 27.05 -12.32 -22.48
C GLY A 113 28.47 -11.80 -22.34
N LYS A 114 29.40 -12.24 -23.19
CA LYS A 114 30.85 -11.96 -23.04
C LYS A 114 31.23 -10.48 -23.04
N LYS A 115 30.44 -9.62 -23.72
CA LYS A 115 30.70 -8.17 -23.79
C LYS A 115 30.12 -7.38 -22.61
N GLN A 116 29.16 -7.96 -21.89
CA GLN A 116 28.56 -7.39 -20.70
C GLN A 116 28.42 -8.47 -19.64
N PRO A 117 29.49 -8.73 -18.87
CA PRO A 117 29.45 -9.74 -17.82
C PRO A 117 28.42 -9.38 -16.74
N ALA A 118 27.98 -10.40 -16.01
CA ALA A 118 27.08 -10.21 -14.88
C ALA A 118 27.72 -9.28 -13.82
N LEU A 119 26.96 -8.27 -13.39
CA LEU A 119 27.36 -7.33 -12.34
C LEU A 119 27.00 -7.88 -10.94
N LEU A 120 25.85 -8.51 -10.87
CA LEU A 120 25.31 -9.05 -9.62
C LEU A 120 25.68 -10.53 -9.45
N PRO A 121 25.94 -10.99 -8.24
CA PRO A 121 26.00 -10.20 -6.99
C PRO A 121 27.23 -9.31 -6.94
N VAL A 122 27.07 -8.10 -6.36
CA VAL A 122 28.19 -7.18 -6.14
C VAL A 122 29.06 -7.73 -5.01
N PRO A 123 30.36 -8.07 -5.27
CA PRO A 123 31.25 -8.55 -4.22
C PRO A 123 31.56 -7.44 -3.21
N GLN A 124 31.57 -7.80 -1.93
CA GLN A 124 31.93 -6.90 -0.84
C GLN A 124 33.40 -6.47 -0.99
N GLY A 125 33.68 -5.19 -0.79
CA GLY A 125 35.05 -4.64 -0.90
C GLY A 125 35.57 -4.41 -2.33
N LYS A 126 34.81 -4.79 -3.38
CA LYS A 126 35.23 -4.58 -4.78
C LYS A 126 35.25 -3.10 -5.17
N TYR A 127 34.28 -2.35 -4.71
CA TYR A 127 34.11 -0.92 -4.99
C TYR A 127 34.35 -0.12 -3.71
N LYS A 128 35.14 0.95 -3.81
CA LYS A 128 35.47 1.79 -2.65
C LYS A 128 34.42 2.87 -2.42
N ARG A 129 33.85 3.40 -3.50
CA ARG A 129 32.83 4.44 -3.44
C ARG A 129 31.61 4.01 -4.22
N ILE A 130 30.51 3.76 -3.52
CA ILE A 130 29.24 3.33 -4.09
C ILE A 130 28.25 4.46 -3.92
N LEU A 131 27.74 5.00 -5.01
CA LEU A 131 26.68 6.00 -4.98
C LEU A 131 25.31 5.30 -5.03
N VAL A 132 24.44 5.63 -4.10
CA VAL A 132 23.01 5.31 -4.15
C VAL A 132 22.26 6.58 -4.56
N VAL A 133 21.53 6.50 -5.68
CA VAL A 133 20.73 7.62 -6.20
C VAL A 133 19.26 7.27 -6.20
N GLY A 134 18.44 8.17 -5.71
CA GLY A 134 16.99 8.09 -5.82
C GLY A 134 16.26 8.49 -4.55
N ASP A 135 15.18 9.23 -4.70
CA ASP A 135 14.27 9.59 -3.62
C ASP A 135 13.71 8.33 -2.92
N ASN A 136 13.37 7.31 -3.72
CA ASN A 136 12.85 6.03 -3.22
C ASN A 136 13.86 5.24 -2.37
N ALA A 137 15.15 5.58 -2.42
CA ALA A 137 16.17 4.92 -1.59
C ALA A 137 15.97 5.18 -0.08
N THR A 138 15.33 6.27 0.28
CA THR A 138 15.11 6.70 1.67
C THR A 138 13.64 6.67 2.09
N ARG A 139 12.73 6.38 1.16
CA ARG A 139 11.29 6.42 1.44
C ARG A 139 10.79 5.15 2.10
N ASN A 140 9.77 5.33 2.92
CA ASN A 140 9.03 4.25 3.55
C ASN A 140 7.99 3.71 2.56
N LEU A 141 8.38 2.78 1.69
CA LEU A 141 7.51 2.22 0.64
C LEU A 141 6.61 1.08 1.12
N MET A 142 6.65 0.71 2.40
CA MET A 142 5.73 -0.28 2.98
C MET A 142 4.31 0.24 3.19
N LEU A 143 4.11 1.55 3.08
CA LEU A 143 2.79 2.16 3.18
C LEU A 143 2.05 1.97 1.86
N GLY A 144 0.78 1.54 1.94
CA GLY A 144 -0.06 1.35 0.76
C GLY A 144 -0.63 2.66 0.18
N GLY A 145 -0.60 3.72 0.96
CA GLY A 145 -1.36 4.94 0.71
C GLY A 145 -2.87 4.72 0.92
N GLY A 146 -3.59 5.67 1.49
CA GLY A 146 -5.01 5.51 1.78
C GLY A 146 -5.31 4.55 2.94
N SER A 147 -6.30 3.67 2.77
CA SER A 147 -6.78 2.77 3.84
C SER A 147 -5.77 1.71 4.25
N SER A 148 -4.83 1.36 3.38
CA SER A 148 -3.77 0.38 3.66
C SER A 148 -2.52 0.96 4.33
N GLU A 149 -2.56 2.22 4.76
CA GLU A 149 -1.44 2.86 5.43
C GLU A 149 -1.24 2.32 6.85
N LEU A 150 -0.05 1.78 7.11
CA LEU A 150 0.31 1.18 8.40
C LEU A 150 1.28 2.05 9.18
N LYS A 151 1.11 2.10 10.51
CA LYS A 151 2.11 2.64 11.44
C LYS A 151 3.09 1.54 11.82
N VAL A 152 4.23 1.49 11.14
CA VAL A 152 5.25 0.48 11.39
C VAL A 152 6.25 0.93 12.45
N GLN A 153 6.74 -0.01 13.26
CA GLN A 153 7.71 0.28 14.31
C GLN A 153 9.15 0.32 13.79
N LYS A 154 9.45 -0.46 12.74
CA LYS A 154 10.80 -0.57 12.17
C LYS A 154 10.69 -0.55 10.65
N VAL A 155 11.53 0.26 10.04
CA VAL A 155 11.69 0.34 8.59
C VAL A 155 13.16 0.17 8.27
N ILE A 156 13.45 -0.56 7.21
CA ILE A 156 14.79 -0.62 6.60
C ILE A 156 14.62 -0.13 5.17
N SER A 157 15.12 1.06 4.89
CA SER A 157 15.12 1.59 3.54
C SER A 157 16.14 0.88 2.65
N PRO A 158 16.02 0.94 1.31
CA PRO A 158 17.06 0.44 0.40
C PRO A 158 18.45 1.01 0.73
N LEU A 159 18.54 2.29 1.07
CA LEU A 159 19.81 2.93 1.45
C LEU A 159 20.38 2.34 2.75
N ASP A 160 19.54 2.09 3.76
CA ASP A 160 19.98 1.49 5.02
C ASP A 160 20.53 0.07 4.81
N GLY A 161 19.82 -0.73 4.01
CA GLY A 161 20.27 -2.08 3.67
C GLY A 161 21.60 -2.10 2.90
N ILE A 162 21.77 -1.19 1.94
CA ILE A 162 23.00 -1.06 1.17
C ILE A 162 24.15 -0.59 2.07
N LYS A 163 23.93 0.40 2.93
CA LYS A 163 24.92 0.87 3.90
C LYS A 163 25.33 -0.24 4.88
N ALA A 164 24.37 -0.98 5.39
CA ALA A 164 24.66 -2.11 6.29
C ALA A 164 25.55 -3.17 5.63
N LYS A 165 25.40 -3.37 4.31
CA LYS A 165 26.19 -4.36 3.56
C LYS A 165 27.55 -3.86 3.15
N PHE A 166 27.69 -2.61 2.70
CA PHE A 166 28.91 -2.08 2.06
C PHE A 166 29.68 -1.06 2.91
N GLY A 167 29.11 -0.60 4.02
CA GLY A 167 29.80 0.27 4.99
C GLY A 167 29.94 1.72 4.55
N ASP A 168 30.98 2.38 5.04
CA ASP A 168 31.19 3.83 4.95
C ASP A 168 31.49 4.35 3.52
N GLY A 169 31.82 3.45 2.59
CA GLY A 169 32.01 3.79 1.18
C GLY A 169 30.72 4.16 0.42
N VAL A 170 29.55 4.00 1.07
CA VAL A 170 28.25 4.33 0.47
C VAL A 170 27.92 5.80 0.66
N VAL A 171 27.79 6.51 -0.45
CA VAL A 171 27.32 7.90 -0.52
C VAL A 171 25.92 7.96 -1.10
N TYR A 172 25.18 9.01 -0.82
CA TYR A 172 23.81 9.19 -1.28
C TYR A 172 23.63 10.50 -2.05
N ALA A 173 22.79 10.44 -3.10
CA ALA A 173 22.22 11.59 -3.75
C ALA A 173 20.73 11.38 -3.98
N GLN A 174 19.92 12.38 -3.75
CA GLN A 174 18.47 12.27 -3.94
C GLN A 174 18.12 12.11 -5.43
N GLY A 175 18.77 12.87 -6.32
CA GLY A 175 18.64 12.80 -7.76
C GLY A 175 17.32 13.32 -8.32
N TYR A 176 16.22 12.88 -7.76
CA TYR A 176 14.87 13.37 -8.04
C TYR A 176 14.06 13.45 -6.73
N THR A 177 12.90 14.07 -6.76
CA THR A 177 11.98 14.07 -5.61
C THR A 177 10.54 13.97 -6.05
N SER A 178 9.76 13.20 -5.33
CA SER A 178 8.30 13.13 -5.46
C SER A 178 7.57 14.14 -4.56
N GLY A 179 8.31 15.01 -3.86
CA GLY A 179 7.75 15.91 -2.88
C GLY A 179 7.31 15.21 -1.60
N ARG A 180 6.39 15.83 -0.88
CA ARG A 180 5.82 15.24 0.33
C ARG A 180 4.81 14.15 -0.04
N PRO A 181 4.78 13.02 0.69
CA PRO A 181 3.73 12.04 0.54
C PRO A 181 2.37 12.69 0.86
N MET A 182 1.46 12.70 -0.10
CA MET A 182 0.15 13.33 0.04
C MET A 182 -0.90 12.46 -0.63
N TYR A 183 -1.86 11.99 0.16
CA TYR A 183 -3.03 11.31 -0.37
C TYR A 183 -3.97 12.34 -1.03
N GLY A 184 -4.50 11.99 -2.21
CA GLY A 184 -5.48 12.81 -2.91
C GLY A 184 -4.94 13.97 -3.74
N ARG A 185 -3.64 14.27 -3.71
CA ARG A 185 -3.02 15.28 -4.57
C ARG A 185 -1.52 15.10 -4.72
N ALA A 186 -0.98 15.54 -5.87
CA ALA A 186 0.47 15.59 -6.10
C ALA A 186 1.05 16.91 -5.56
N ASP A 187 2.30 16.86 -5.09
CA ASP A 187 3.08 18.05 -4.78
C ASP A 187 3.65 18.65 -6.07
N VAL A 188 3.76 19.97 -6.14
CA VAL A 188 4.35 20.67 -7.26
C VAL A 188 5.83 20.94 -6.96
N ILE A 189 6.71 20.36 -7.77
CA ILE A 189 8.14 20.48 -7.60
C ILE A 189 8.68 21.57 -8.56
N PRO A 190 9.29 22.64 -8.05
CA PRO A 190 9.90 23.65 -8.92
C PRO A 190 11.03 23.07 -9.78
N GLN A 191 11.14 23.50 -11.04
CA GLN A 191 12.15 23.00 -11.98
C GLN A 191 13.58 23.24 -11.49
N VAL A 192 13.85 24.35 -10.83
CA VAL A 192 15.16 24.64 -10.21
C VAL A 192 15.57 23.58 -9.17
N THR A 193 14.59 23.02 -8.45
CA THR A 193 14.84 21.92 -7.50
C THR A 193 15.19 20.63 -8.25
N VAL A 194 14.45 20.30 -9.30
CA VAL A 194 14.72 19.13 -10.17
C VAL A 194 16.14 19.20 -10.74
N ASP A 195 16.52 20.35 -11.31
CA ASP A 195 17.84 20.56 -11.90
C ASP A 195 18.97 20.46 -10.86
N SER A 196 18.77 21.03 -9.69
CA SER A 196 19.75 20.99 -8.60
C SER A 196 20.00 19.56 -8.11
N LEU A 197 18.93 18.77 -7.91
CA LEU A 197 19.03 17.37 -7.46
C LEU A 197 19.71 16.49 -8.50
N ARG A 198 19.38 16.69 -9.78
CA ARG A 198 20.01 15.97 -10.89
C ARG A 198 21.50 16.29 -10.99
N ASN A 199 21.89 17.56 -10.93
CA ASN A 199 23.30 17.99 -11.02
C ASN A 199 24.13 17.43 -9.87
N ASP A 200 23.62 17.44 -8.62
CA ASP A 200 24.28 16.82 -7.46
C ASP A 200 24.49 15.31 -7.67
N ALA A 201 23.50 14.62 -8.21
CA ALA A 201 23.60 13.18 -8.48
C ALA A 201 24.63 12.88 -9.56
N VAL A 202 24.65 13.65 -10.66
CA VAL A 202 25.63 13.49 -11.74
C VAL A 202 27.05 13.76 -11.25
N GLU A 203 27.27 14.82 -10.51
CA GLU A 203 28.58 15.14 -9.92
C GLU A 203 29.13 14.02 -9.04
N LYS A 204 28.25 13.48 -8.16
CA LYS A 204 28.61 12.36 -7.29
C LYS A 204 28.86 11.07 -8.07
N ALA A 205 28.09 10.82 -9.14
CA ALA A 205 28.26 9.65 -9.99
C ALA A 205 29.61 9.64 -10.70
N MET A 206 30.07 10.79 -11.20
CA MET A 206 31.38 10.92 -11.83
C MET A 206 32.54 10.57 -10.88
N ASN A 207 32.34 10.68 -9.58
CA ASN A 207 33.31 10.40 -8.54
C ASN A 207 33.05 9.06 -7.81
N SER A 208 32.31 8.14 -8.41
CA SER A 208 31.95 6.85 -7.80
C SER A 208 32.34 5.67 -8.68
N ASP A 209 32.70 4.54 -8.05
CA ASP A 209 33.09 3.31 -8.73
C ASP A 209 31.87 2.49 -9.18
N LEU A 210 30.74 2.66 -8.48
CA LEU A 210 29.47 1.98 -8.75
C LEU A 210 28.32 2.93 -8.42
N VAL A 211 27.31 2.94 -9.29
CA VAL A 211 26.06 3.67 -9.07
C VAL A 211 24.92 2.66 -8.93
N ILE A 212 24.13 2.80 -7.88
CA ILE A 212 22.90 2.05 -7.65
C ILE A 212 21.75 3.05 -7.72
N PHE A 213 20.95 2.98 -8.79
CA PHE A 213 19.77 3.82 -8.95
C PHE A 213 18.54 3.13 -8.35
N VAL A 214 17.86 3.82 -7.44
CA VAL A 214 16.62 3.36 -6.78
C VAL A 214 15.47 4.22 -7.29
N GLY A 215 14.92 3.83 -8.42
CA GLY A 215 13.84 4.50 -9.10
C GLY A 215 12.52 3.74 -9.04
N GLY A 216 11.54 4.24 -9.77
CA GLY A 216 10.22 3.64 -9.93
C GLY A 216 9.10 4.47 -9.33
N LEU A 217 7.95 3.82 -9.20
CA LEU A 217 6.76 4.41 -8.57
C LEU A 217 6.92 4.46 -7.04
N ASN A 218 6.09 5.25 -6.40
CA ASN A 218 5.97 5.28 -4.95
C ASN A 218 4.49 5.49 -4.56
N LYS A 219 4.21 5.68 -3.27
CA LYS A 219 2.83 5.81 -2.75
C LYS A 219 2.27 7.24 -2.81
N ASN A 220 2.79 8.07 -3.70
CA ASN A 220 2.19 9.37 -3.96
C ASN A 220 0.97 9.23 -4.87
N HIS A 221 0.04 10.19 -4.74
CA HIS A 221 -1.17 10.24 -5.55
C HIS A 221 -0.83 10.28 -7.05
N PHE A 222 -1.63 9.60 -7.86
CA PHE A 222 -1.42 9.36 -9.30
C PHE A 222 -0.15 8.57 -9.64
N GLN A 223 0.42 7.86 -8.67
CA GLN A 223 1.57 6.98 -8.90
C GLN A 223 1.23 5.53 -8.58
N ASP A 224 1.01 5.23 -7.30
CA ASP A 224 0.71 3.89 -6.83
C ASP A 224 0.10 3.99 -5.42
N CYS A 225 -1.13 4.50 -5.34
CA CYS A 225 -1.89 4.61 -4.09
C CYS A 225 -3.36 4.29 -4.31
N GLU A 226 -4.08 4.02 -3.22
CA GLU A 226 -5.52 3.79 -3.26
C GLU A 226 -6.26 5.00 -3.85
N GLY A 227 -7.15 4.76 -4.82
CA GLY A 227 -7.95 5.80 -5.46
C GLY A 227 -7.18 6.77 -6.36
N GLY A 228 -5.92 6.48 -6.67
CA GLY A 228 -5.09 7.34 -7.49
C GLY A 228 -4.21 6.57 -8.45
N ASP A 229 -4.76 6.18 -9.61
CA ASP A 229 -4.02 5.48 -10.65
C ASP A 229 -3.04 6.41 -11.37
N ARG A 230 -1.91 5.86 -11.78
CA ARG A 230 -0.98 6.60 -12.64
C ARG A 230 -1.58 6.85 -14.03
N LEU A 231 -1.24 8.01 -14.58
CA LEU A 231 -1.78 8.48 -15.86
C LEU A 231 -0.86 8.18 -17.05
N SER A 232 0.36 7.67 -16.81
CA SER A 232 1.36 7.39 -17.83
C SER A 232 2.21 6.18 -17.46
N TYR A 233 2.79 5.52 -18.46
CA TYR A 233 3.81 4.48 -18.27
C TYR A 233 5.22 5.05 -18.09
N GLU A 234 5.43 6.35 -18.30
CA GLU A 234 6.69 7.00 -18.04
C GLU A 234 7.02 7.00 -16.54
N LEU A 235 8.29 6.96 -16.20
CA LEU A 235 8.71 7.13 -14.82
C LEU A 235 8.44 8.58 -14.38
N PRO A 236 7.79 8.78 -13.22
CA PRO A 236 7.45 10.12 -12.74
C PRO A 236 8.68 10.89 -12.26
N PHE A 237 8.51 12.19 -12.04
CA PHE A 237 9.49 13.07 -11.38
C PHE A 237 10.84 13.18 -12.12
N ALA A 238 10.78 13.22 -13.44
CA ALA A 238 11.96 13.35 -14.32
C ALA A 238 13.03 12.24 -14.10
N GLN A 239 12.63 11.06 -13.66
CA GLN A 239 13.55 9.94 -13.43
C GLN A 239 14.20 9.43 -14.73
N ASN A 240 13.51 9.54 -15.88
CA ASN A 240 14.05 9.14 -17.18
C ASN A 240 15.18 10.05 -17.67
N GLU A 241 15.28 11.27 -17.13
CA GLU A 241 16.29 12.26 -17.48
C GLU A 241 17.54 12.17 -16.60
N LEU A 242 17.44 11.45 -15.47
CA LEU A 242 18.51 11.21 -14.53
C LEU A 242 19.35 9.99 -14.93
#